data_1849b6daa75cc742ffb13ac755964338
#
_entry.id   1849b6daa75cc742ffb13ac755964338
#
_cell.length_a   1.000
_cell.length_b   1.000
_cell.length_c   1.000
_cell.angle_alpha   90.00
_cell.angle_beta   90.00
_cell.angle_gamma   90.00
#
_symmetry.space_group_name_H-M   'P 1'
#
loop_
_entity.id
_entity.type
_entity.pdbx_description
1 polymer ?
#
loop_
_entity_poly.entity_id
_entity_poly.type
_entity_poly.pdbx_seq_one_letter_code
_entity_poly.pdbx_strand_id
1 'polypeptide(L)'
;MRVDEKSVVKFDFQDGFKNDTIILKLNGNEVFKKQGVTTDLRLSLAESFHTEILKGEVKLDLIIPTRNLSISQTVSINSEKFFAISIINHNTENPKLEFKELKEPPFYF
;
A
#
# COMPACT_ATOMS: atom_id res chain seq x y z
N MET A 1 -18.57 -29.02 -4.36
CA MET A 1 -17.24 -28.39 -4.22
C MET A 1 -17.35 -26.88 -4.25
N ARG A 2 -16.66 -26.24 -3.38
CA ARG A 2 -16.67 -24.78 -3.33
C ARG A 2 -15.46 -24.23 -4.11
N VAL A 3 -15.72 -23.19 -4.89
CA VAL A 3 -14.65 -22.49 -5.60
C VAL A 3 -14.19 -21.32 -4.73
N ASP A 4 -12.89 -21.19 -4.54
CA ASP A 4 -12.34 -20.06 -3.81
C ASP A 4 -12.51 -18.79 -4.62
N GLU A 5 -13.07 -17.78 -3.98
CA GLU A 5 -13.29 -16.49 -4.60
C GLU A 5 -12.11 -15.56 -4.37
N LYS A 6 -11.77 -14.78 -5.37
CA LYS A 6 -10.72 -13.78 -5.29
C LYS A 6 -11.31 -12.40 -5.52
N SER A 7 -10.66 -11.41 -4.93
CA SER A 7 -10.98 -10.00 -5.17
C SER A 7 -9.71 -9.25 -5.51
N VAL A 8 -9.88 -8.16 -6.25
CA VAL A 8 -8.79 -7.26 -6.58
C VAL A 8 -8.57 -6.32 -5.40
N VAL A 9 -7.32 -6.15 -5.01
CA VAL A 9 -6.92 -5.13 -4.05
C VAL A 9 -5.92 -4.21 -4.73
N LYS A 10 -6.11 -2.90 -4.56
CA LYS A 10 -5.27 -1.90 -5.19
C LYS A 10 -4.64 -1.03 -4.13
N PHE A 11 -3.35 -0.77 -4.29
CA PHE A 11 -2.57 0.06 -3.37
C PHE A 11 -2.00 1.24 -4.14
N ASP A 12 -2.31 2.45 -3.68
CA ASP A 12 -1.73 3.66 -4.22
C ASP A 12 -0.80 4.27 -3.19
N PHE A 13 0.47 4.39 -3.55
CA PHE A 13 1.48 5.03 -2.72
C PHE A 13 1.53 6.49 -3.14
N GLN A 14 1.09 7.38 -2.25
CA GLN A 14 0.78 8.76 -2.61
C GLN A 14 1.89 9.74 -2.21
N ASP A 15 1.78 10.37 -1.06
CA ASP A 15 2.65 11.46 -0.68
C ASP A 15 3.84 11.04 0.17
N GLY A 16 4.91 11.82 0.10
CA GLY A 16 6.03 11.71 1.03
C GLY A 16 7.15 10.79 0.62
N PHE A 17 7.05 10.12 -0.52
CA PHE A 17 8.08 9.20 -0.98
C PHE A 17 9.18 9.97 -1.73
N LYS A 18 10.43 9.65 -1.43
CA LYS A 18 11.59 10.22 -2.11
C LYS A 18 12.70 9.19 -2.13
N ASN A 19 12.90 8.59 -3.30
CA ASN A 19 13.90 7.55 -3.50
C ASN A 19 13.79 6.42 -2.46
N ASP A 20 12.57 6.01 -2.17
CA ASP A 20 12.30 5.03 -1.14
C ASP A 20 12.13 3.63 -1.71
N THR A 21 12.43 2.63 -0.86
CA THR A 21 12.15 1.24 -1.16
C THR A 21 10.86 0.85 -0.47
N ILE A 22 9.95 0.21 -1.21
CA ILE A 22 8.67 -0.26 -0.69
C ILE A 22 8.65 -1.78 -0.77
N ILE A 23 8.29 -2.43 0.33
CA ILE A 23 8.06 -3.87 0.38
C ILE A 23 6.65 -4.10 0.93
N LEU A 24 5.83 -4.84 0.19
CA LEU A 24 4.48 -5.19 0.62
C LEU A 24 4.36 -6.70 0.70
N LYS A 25 3.90 -7.19 1.84
CA LYS A 25 3.64 -8.61 2.06
C LYS A 25 2.17 -8.81 2.39
N LEU A 26 1.59 -9.84 1.82
CA LEU A 26 0.24 -10.28 2.14
C LEU A 26 0.31 -11.72 2.62
N ASN A 27 -0.20 -11.96 3.83
CA ASN A 27 -0.15 -13.27 4.49
C ASN A 27 1.28 -13.86 4.54
N GLY A 28 2.26 -12.97 4.78
CA GLY A 28 3.66 -13.36 4.88
C GLY A 28 4.40 -13.52 3.57
N ASN A 29 3.71 -13.36 2.44
CA ASN A 29 4.33 -13.50 1.11
C ASN A 29 4.60 -12.12 0.52
N GLU A 30 5.82 -11.88 0.08
CA GLU A 30 6.15 -10.63 -0.60
C GLU A 30 5.47 -10.61 -1.97
N VAL A 31 4.60 -9.63 -2.18
CA VAL A 31 3.84 -9.47 -3.43
C VAL A 31 4.31 -8.29 -4.24
N PHE A 32 5.02 -7.35 -3.62
CA PHE A 32 5.49 -6.16 -4.30
C PHE A 32 6.76 -5.65 -3.61
N LYS A 33 7.74 -5.28 -4.43
CA LYS A 33 8.96 -4.63 -3.97
C LYS A 33 9.46 -3.71 -5.07
N LYS A 34 9.72 -2.46 -4.71
CA LYS A 34 10.25 -1.49 -5.67
C LYS A 34 11.19 -0.52 -4.97
N GLN A 35 12.29 -0.18 -5.65
CA GLN A 35 13.29 0.78 -5.17
C GLN A 35 13.15 2.08 -5.94
N GLY A 36 13.67 3.17 -5.37
CA GLY A 36 13.71 4.47 -6.02
C GLY A 36 12.34 5.11 -6.20
N VAL A 37 11.40 4.79 -5.33
CA VAL A 37 10.03 5.31 -5.43
C VAL A 37 10.01 6.77 -4.96
N THR A 38 9.50 7.66 -5.81
CA THR A 38 9.44 9.09 -5.53
C THR A 38 8.06 9.62 -5.93
N THR A 39 7.45 10.39 -5.04
CA THR A 39 6.14 10.98 -5.32
C THR A 39 6.24 12.01 -6.44
N ASP A 40 5.38 11.89 -7.44
CA ASP A 40 5.19 12.93 -8.45
C ASP A 40 4.33 14.02 -7.81
N LEU A 41 4.92 15.18 -7.58
CA LEU A 41 4.23 16.25 -6.86
C LEU A 41 3.04 16.83 -7.61
N ARG A 42 2.98 16.64 -8.93
CA ARG A 42 1.85 17.12 -9.72
C ARG A 42 0.62 16.24 -9.53
N LEU A 43 0.85 14.95 -9.27
CA LEU A 43 -0.22 13.96 -9.15
C LEU A 43 -0.48 13.54 -7.72
N SER A 44 0.45 13.82 -6.80
CA SER A 44 0.45 13.27 -5.44
C SER A 44 0.42 11.74 -5.45
N LEU A 45 1.15 11.16 -6.40
CA LEU A 45 1.21 9.71 -6.58
C LEU A 45 2.64 9.29 -6.86
N ALA A 46 3.11 8.29 -6.13
CA ALA A 46 4.45 7.73 -6.31
C ALA A 46 4.41 6.44 -7.10
N GLU A 47 3.49 5.54 -6.76
CA GLU A 47 3.41 4.22 -7.38
C GLU A 47 2.02 3.64 -7.14
N SER A 48 1.58 2.77 -8.05
CA SER A 48 0.35 2.00 -7.88
C SER A 48 0.64 0.52 -8.10
N PHE A 49 0.00 -0.32 -7.31
CA PHE A 49 0.11 -1.76 -7.41
C PHE A 49 -1.25 -2.40 -7.17
N HIS A 50 -1.60 -3.39 -7.97
CA HIS A 50 -2.82 -4.15 -7.72
C HIS A 50 -2.54 -5.64 -7.88
N THR A 51 -3.32 -6.44 -7.15
CA THR A 51 -3.22 -7.89 -7.23
C THR A 51 -4.57 -8.50 -6.86
N GLU A 52 -4.73 -9.78 -7.18
CA GLU A 52 -5.88 -10.56 -6.73
C GLU A 52 -5.48 -11.36 -5.50
N ILE A 53 -6.40 -11.48 -4.56
CA ILE A 53 -6.19 -12.26 -3.35
C ILE A 53 -7.47 -12.98 -2.97
N LEU A 54 -7.34 -14.12 -2.33
CA LEU A 54 -8.49 -14.86 -1.83
C LEU A 54 -9.24 -14.03 -0.81
N LYS A 55 -10.58 -14.04 -0.90
CA LYS A 55 -11.42 -13.34 0.07
C LYS A 55 -11.21 -13.91 1.47
N GLY A 56 -11.35 -13.05 2.46
CA GLY A 56 -11.18 -13.39 3.86
C GLY A 56 -10.29 -12.40 4.56
N GLU A 57 -9.81 -12.76 5.73
CA GLU A 57 -8.89 -11.90 6.47
C GLU A 57 -7.48 -12.05 5.92
N VAL A 58 -6.82 -10.93 5.69
CA VAL A 58 -5.49 -10.87 5.12
C VAL A 58 -4.59 -10.08 6.06
N LYS A 59 -3.47 -10.67 6.42
CA LYS A 59 -2.44 -9.95 7.16
C LYS A 59 -1.60 -9.16 6.17
N LEU A 60 -1.55 -7.86 6.36
CA LEU A 60 -0.83 -6.94 5.50
C LEU A 60 0.37 -6.38 6.26
N ASP A 61 1.55 -6.54 5.69
CA ASP A 61 2.78 -5.95 6.21
C ASP A 61 3.37 -5.03 5.16
N LEU A 62 3.54 -3.77 5.52
CA LEU A 62 4.14 -2.76 4.66
C LEU A 62 5.42 -2.26 5.31
N ILE A 63 6.51 -2.31 4.56
CA ILE A 63 7.84 -1.98 5.07
C ILE A 63 8.50 -0.96 4.14
N ILE A 64 9.01 0.11 4.72
CA ILE A 64 9.79 1.13 4.03
C ILE A 64 11.18 1.14 4.69
N PRO A 65 12.08 0.24 4.28
CA PRO A 65 13.37 0.12 4.96
C PRO A 65 14.25 1.35 4.87
N THR A 66 14.11 2.13 3.81
CA THR A 66 14.86 3.38 3.64
C THR A 66 14.51 4.42 4.71
N ARG A 67 13.36 4.26 5.36
CA ARG A 67 12.91 5.16 6.42
C ARG A 67 12.80 4.47 7.77
N ASN A 68 13.12 3.18 7.83
CA ASN A 68 12.95 2.38 9.04
C ASN A 68 11.48 2.44 9.54
N LEU A 69 10.54 2.39 8.59
CA LEU A 69 9.10 2.42 8.89
C LEU A 69 8.46 1.11 8.49
N SER A 70 7.50 0.66 9.29
CA SER A 70 6.68 -0.49 8.94
C SER A 70 5.34 -0.42 9.65
N ILE A 71 4.32 -1.02 9.04
CA ILE A 71 3.03 -1.24 9.67
C ILE A 71 2.58 -2.65 9.39
N SER A 72 1.78 -3.18 10.29
CA SER A 72 1.18 -4.50 10.15
C SER A 72 -0.28 -4.40 10.55
N GLN A 73 -1.17 -4.82 9.66
CA GLN A 73 -2.62 -4.76 9.91
C GLN A 73 -3.29 -5.99 9.33
N THR A 74 -4.41 -6.37 9.93
CA THR A 74 -5.29 -7.37 9.36
C THR A 74 -6.47 -6.64 8.71
N VAL A 75 -6.70 -6.93 7.44
CA VAL A 75 -7.79 -6.33 6.68
C VAL A 75 -8.73 -7.42 6.21
N SER A 76 -10.01 -7.10 6.14
CA SER A 76 -11.03 -8.04 5.68
C SER A 76 -11.32 -7.76 4.20
N ILE A 77 -11.05 -8.75 3.36
CA ILE A 77 -11.24 -8.63 1.91
C ILE A 77 -12.47 -9.41 1.52
N ASN A 78 -13.56 -8.72 1.25
CA ASN A 78 -14.83 -9.34 0.83
C ASN A 78 -15.31 -8.81 -0.52
N SER A 79 -14.65 -7.80 -1.04
CA SER A 79 -14.94 -7.19 -2.35
C SER A 79 -13.69 -6.45 -2.80
N GLU A 80 -13.75 -5.81 -3.95
CA GLU A 80 -12.66 -4.97 -4.41
C GLU A 80 -12.34 -3.88 -3.38
N LYS A 81 -11.06 -3.69 -3.07
CA LYS A 81 -10.60 -2.73 -2.07
C LYS A 81 -9.55 -1.80 -2.64
N PHE A 82 -9.57 -0.56 -2.17
CA PHE A 82 -8.61 0.47 -2.55
C PHE A 82 -7.96 1.02 -1.29
N PHE A 83 -6.62 1.01 -1.27
CA PHE A 83 -5.87 1.52 -0.12
C PHE A 83 -4.93 2.62 -0.58
N ALA A 84 -4.81 3.65 0.24
CA ALA A 84 -3.88 4.75 0.00
C ALA A 84 -2.84 4.78 1.11
N ILE A 85 -1.57 4.89 0.73
CA ILE A 85 -0.45 4.90 1.65
C ILE A 85 0.37 6.15 1.40
N SER A 86 0.66 6.89 2.47
CA SER A 86 1.51 8.08 2.42
C SER A 86 2.49 8.07 3.57
N ILE A 87 3.61 8.76 3.39
CA ILE A 87 4.52 9.06 4.49
C ILE A 87 4.23 10.48 4.92
N ILE A 88 3.69 10.64 6.13
CA ILE A 88 3.45 11.97 6.71
C ILE A 88 4.64 12.39 7.53
N ASN A 89 4.82 13.71 7.71
CA ASN A 89 5.96 14.28 8.41
C ASN A 89 7.30 13.82 7.80
N HIS A 90 7.32 13.65 6.48
CA HIS A 90 8.46 13.03 5.78
C HIS A 90 9.73 13.90 5.80
N ASN A 91 9.58 15.19 6.06
CA ASN A 91 10.72 16.12 6.17
C ASN A 91 11.13 16.38 7.61
N THR A 92 10.67 15.57 8.55
CA THR A 92 10.97 15.73 9.98
C THR A 92 11.72 14.53 10.51
N GLU A 93 12.11 14.57 11.78
CA GLU A 93 12.77 13.47 12.47
C GLU A 93 11.84 12.31 12.78
N ASN A 94 10.52 12.52 12.65
CA ASN A 94 9.51 11.52 13.02
C ASN A 94 8.53 11.26 11.89
N PRO A 95 9.00 10.71 10.75
CA PRO A 95 8.06 10.33 9.68
C PRO A 95 7.18 9.18 10.13
N LYS A 96 5.96 9.13 9.59
CA LYS A 96 4.99 8.08 9.91
C LYS A 96 4.31 7.59 8.65
N LEU A 97 3.95 6.31 8.63
CA LEU A 97 3.13 5.77 7.58
C LEU A 97 1.66 6.03 7.89
N GLU A 98 0.93 6.52 6.90
CA GLU A 98 -0.50 6.68 6.95
C GLU A 98 -1.11 5.68 5.97
N PHE A 99 -2.01 4.84 6.47
CA PHE A 99 -2.65 3.80 5.69
C PHE A 99 -4.17 3.98 5.79
N LYS A 100 -4.82 4.14 4.65
CA LYS A 100 -6.27 4.37 4.59
C LYS A 100 -6.94 3.43 3.62
N GLU A 101 -8.11 2.95 3.97
CA GLU A 101 -8.99 2.27 3.03
C GLU A 101 -9.88 3.32 2.39
N LEU A 102 -9.96 3.30 1.05
CA LEU A 102 -10.77 4.24 0.29
C LEU A 102 -12.05 3.56 -0.17
N LYS A 103 -13.15 4.33 -0.25
CA LYS A 103 -14.43 3.80 -0.74
C LYS A 103 -14.44 3.68 -2.25
N GLU A 104 -13.66 4.49 -2.93
CA GLU A 104 -13.61 4.57 -4.39
C GLU A 104 -12.17 4.71 -4.84
N PRO A 105 -11.85 4.34 -6.09
CA PRO A 105 -10.51 4.58 -6.62
C PRO A 105 -10.22 6.08 -6.60
N PRO A 106 -9.01 6.50 -6.23
CA PRO A 106 -8.66 7.91 -6.23
C PRO A 106 -8.50 8.44 -7.66
N PHE A 107 -8.71 9.74 -7.82
CA PHE A 107 -8.48 10.45 -9.08
C PHE A 107 -7.19 11.24 -9.00
N TYR A 108 -6.45 11.22 -10.10
CA TYR A 108 -5.20 11.99 -10.23
C TYR A 108 -5.28 12.86 -11.49
N PHE A 109 -4.92 14.11 -11.33
CA PHE A 109 -4.98 15.07 -12.42
C PHE A 109 -3.61 15.65 -12.74
#